data_1db3e55aee44b931c84c0b8153a03a2c
#
_entry.id   1db3e55aee44b931c84c0b8153a03a2c
#
_cell.length_a   1.000
_cell.length_b   1.000
_cell.length_c   1.000
_cell.angle_alpha   90.00
_cell.angle_beta   90.00
_cell.angle_gamma   90.00
#
_symmetry.space_group_name_H-M   'P 1'
#
loop_
_entity.id
_entity.type
_entity.pdbx_description
1 polymer ?
#
loop_
_entity_poly.entity_id
_entity_poly.type
_entity_poly.pdbx_seq_one_letter_code
_entity_poly.pdbx_strand_id
1 'polypeptide(L)'
;MADPRVTVELNRFNLELNASPVLLAGRPFAALGGELNVLLDCVADTARDHAGRLALIGILPTLRQADLGPGVMTDVPRYRALNSGLRRLRQDPFRIRIAGADPLELASKDVALEGANSSFQVHLRVDPADFTRTYNAVQLATAPVLAVSGNSPTFLGHRLWEETRIALFKHSVDERGGHGPRRKLARTALGTGWLRGGALELFTESVRLHQPLLPVLGGPGLPTGSSERQAPPLDELRLHHGTVWRWNRAIYDPASAGHLRIEMRALPSGPTVIDMLANAAFLIGLSLWLAGQDQQWTYALPFERADHGFYRAAQHGLSAQLSWPAGHRDQIRTLSAAKLVAELVPAARQGLLEAGVAAAEADRLLAVISARAASGQTGAAWQRSTLAAAEQRHGRDRALAVMFDRYLRCADTGLPVHTWPVAS
;
A
#
# COMPACT_ATOMS: atom_id res chain seq x y z
N MET A 1 -9.22 -18.66 21.92
CA MET A 1 -9.21 -17.20 22.20
C MET A 1 -8.74 -16.53 20.91
N ALA A 2 -9.46 -15.55 20.37
CA ALA A 2 -9.03 -14.89 19.14
C ALA A 2 -7.73 -14.10 19.39
N ASP A 3 -6.73 -14.23 18.51
CA ASP A 3 -5.49 -13.45 18.60
C ASP A 3 -5.82 -11.98 18.30
N PRO A 4 -5.50 -11.02 19.21
CA PRO A 4 -5.82 -9.61 19.02
C PRO A 4 -5.09 -8.96 17.85
N ARG A 5 -4.04 -9.61 17.32
CA ARG A 5 -3.31 -9.18 16.12
C ARG A 5 -4.04 -9.49 14.83
N VAL A 6 -5.09 -10.33 14.86
CA VAL A 6 -5.94 -10.65 13.71
C VAL A 6 -7.22 -9.84 13.84
N THR A 7 -7.45 -8.93 12.91
CA THR A 7 -8.62 -8.04 12.92
C THR A 7 -9.43 -8.16 11.63
N VAL A 8 -10.73 -7.83 11.74
CA VAL A 8 -11.63 -7.82 10.58
C VAL A 8 -11.40 -6.58 9.73
N GLU A 9 -11.59 -6.76 8.44
CA GLU A 9 -11.51 -5.71 7.42
C GLU A 9 -12.89 -5.35 6.85
N LEU A 10 -12.91 -4.36 5.93
CA LEU A 10 -14.14 -3.81 5.37
C LEU A 10 -15.05 -4.90 4.78
N ASN A 11 -14.50 -5.84 4.04
CA ASN A 11 -15.25 -7.00 3.53
C ASN A 11 -14.95 -8.25 4.36
N ARG A 12 -15.96 -9.11 4.54
CA ARG A 12 -15.90 -10.32 5.38
C ARG A 12 -14.88 -11.36 4.91
N PHE A 13 -14.41 -11.27 3.67
CA PHE A 13 -13.40 -12.17 3.12
C PHE A 13 -11.96 -11.64 3.27
N ASN A 14 -11.79 -10.45 3.90
CA ASN A 14 -10.49 -9.88 4.19
C ASN A 14 -10.21 -9.88 5.69
N LEU A 15 -8.97 -10.15 6.04
CA LEU A 15 -8.45 -10.03 7.40
C LEU A 15 -7.19 -9.16 7.39
N GLU A 16 -6.95 -8.46 8.49
CA GLU A 16 -5.73 -7.72 8.72
C GLU A 16 -4.90 -8.42 9.80
N LEU A 17 -3.60 -8.59 9.53
CA LEU A 17 -2.64 -9.15 10.48
C LEU A 17 -1.70 -8.03 10.94
N ASN A 18 -1.66 -7.78 12.24
CA ASN A 18 -0.90 -6.71 12.85
C ASN A 18 0.34 -7.28 13.56
N ALA A 19 1.50 -7.20 12.91
CA ALA A 19 2.77 -7.61 13.53
C ALA A 19 3.22 -6.62 14.59
N SER A 20 3.93 -7.12 15.60
CA SER A 20 4.50 -6.34 16.68
C SER A 20 5.60 -5.40 16.17
N PRO A 21 5.75 -4.19 16.73
CA PRO A 21 6.83 -3.29 16.35
C PRO A 21 8.18 -3.87 16.77
N VAL A 22 9.18 -3.75 15.90
CA VAL A 22 10.55 -4.20 16.15
C VAL A 22 11.54 -3.04 15.98
N LEU A 23 12.66 -3.11 16.69
CA LEU A 23 13.75 -2.17 16.46
C LEU A 23 14.38 -2.43 15.08
N LEU A 24 14.60 -1.37 14.30
CA LEU A 24 15.23 -1.46 12.98
C LEU A 24 16.77 -1.63 13.13
N ALA A 25 17.16 -2.72 13.75
CA ALA A 25 18.57 -3.10 13.94
C ALA A 25 18.69 -4.62 14.01
N GLY A 26 19.87 -5.15 13.71
CA GLY A 26 20.12 -6.59 13.70
C GLY A 26 19.34 -7.30 12.59
N ARG A 27 18.37 -8.11 12.95
CA ARG A 27 17.56 -8.92 12.00
C ARG A 27 16.06 -8.64 12.10
N PRO A 28 15.61 -7.38 11.88
CA PRO A 28 14.22 -6.97 12.10
C PRO A 28 13.23 -7.67 11.16
N PHE A 29 13.61 -7.87 9.92
CA PHE A 29 12.73 -8.52 8.93
C PHE A 29 12.57 -10.02 9.18
N ALA A 30 13.59 -10.68 9.71
CA ALA A 30 13.46 -12.07 10.12
C ALA A 30 12.51 -12.23 11.31
N ALA A 31 12.56 -11.31 12.28
CA ALA A 31 11.64 -11.30 13.41
C ALA A 31 10.18 -11.06 12.94
N LEU A 32 9.95 -10.04 12.11
CA LEU A 32 8.64 -9.76 11.52
C LEU A 32 8.12 -10.93 10.68
N GLY A 33 8.98 -11.52 9.86
CA GLY A 33 8.61 -12.67 9.03
C GLY A 33 8.25 -13.90 9.84
N GLY A 34 8.96 -14.16 10.94
CA GLY A 34 8.63 -15.25 11.86
C GLY A 34 7.25 -15.04 12.49
N GLU A 35 6.96 -13.83 12.99
CA GLU A 35 5.65 -13.49 13.55
C GLU A 35 4.53 -13.59 12.50
N LEU A 36 4.74 -13.04 11.31
CA LEU A 36 3.74 -13.11 10.22
C LEU A 36 3.45 -14.55 9.81
N ASN A 37 4.45 -15.42 9.71
CA ASN A 37 4.24 -16.83 9.38
C ASN A 37 3.37 -17.53 10.44
N VAL A 38 3.66 -17.31 11.74
CA VAL A 38 2.84 -17.87 12.82
C VAL A 38 1.37 -17.41 12.74
N LEU A 39 1.15 -16.13 12.46
CA LEU A 39 -0.21 -15.59 12.31
C LEU A 39 -0.91 -16.16 11.07
N LEU A 40 -0.19 -16.27 9.95
CA LEU A 40 -0.71 -16.82 8.69
C LEU A 40 -1.07 -18.29 8.85
N ASP A 41 -0.23 -19.09 9.52
CA ASP A 41 -0.51 -20.50 9.78
C ASP A 41 -1.79 -20.67 10.63
N CYS A 42 -1.92 -19.87 11.69
CA CYS A 42 -3.11 -19.87 12.56
C CYS A 42 -4.40 -19.54 11.79
N VAL A 43 -4.34 -18.51 10.93
CA VAL A 43 -5.50 -18.12 10.09
C VAL A 43 -5.78 -19.14 9.01
N ALA A 44 -4.74 -19.73 8.39
CA ALA A 44 -4.89 -20.76 7.37
C ALA A 44 -5.51 -22.04 7.94
N ASP A 45 -5.14 -22.45 9.15
CA ASP A 45 -5.74 -23.57 9.86
C ASP A 45 -7.22 -23.33 10.11
N THR A 46 -7.56 -22.18 10.67
CA THR A 46 -8.94 -21.76 10.90
C THR A 46 -9.75 -21.71 9.59
N ALA A 47 -9.17 -21.19 8.52
CA ALA A 47 -9.84 -21.14 7.22
C ALA A 47 -10.13 -22.54 6.68
N ARG A 48 -9.22 -23.51 6.86
CA ARG A 48 -9.41 -24.90 6.44
C ARG A 48 -10.57 -25.59 7.19
N ASP A 49 -10.73 -25.32 8.49
CA ASP A 49 -11.83 -25.82 9.29
C ASP A 49 -13.20 -25.34 8.78
N HIS A 50 -13.21 -24.21 8.07
CA HIS A 50 -14.39 -23.61 7.44
C HIS A 50 -14.43 -23.81 5.91
N ALA A 51 -13.69 -24.80 5.37
CA ALA A 51 -13.56 -25.06 3.93
C ALA A 51 -13.08 -23.83 3.12
N GLY A 52 -12.38 -22.91 3.77
CA GLY A 52 -11.79 -21.72 3.18
C GLY A 52 -10.31 -21.91 2.85
N ARG A 53 -9.74 -20.95 2.12
CA ARG A 53 -8.31 -20.86 1.80
C ARG A 53 -7.84 -19.43 2.02
N LEU A 54 -6.62 -19.26 2.53
CA LEU A 54 -5.98 -17.98 2.69
C LEU A 54 -5.11 -17.67 1.47
N ALA A 55 -5.12 -16.39 1.06
CA ALA A 55 -4.26 -15.90 -0.02
C ALA A 55 -3.64 -14.55 0.33
N LEU A 56 -2.33 -14.43 0.12
CA LEU A 56 -1.62 -13.15 0.11
C LEU A 56 -1.61 -12.62 -1.31
N ILE A 57 -2.55 -11.72 -1.66
CA ILE A 57 -2.71 -11.19 -3.00
C ILE A 57 -3.33 -9.79 -2.95
N GLY A 58 -2.97 -8.91 -3.89
CA GLY A 58 -3.47 -7.53 -3.87
C GLY A 58 -4.96 -7.42 -4.19
N ILE A 59 -5.46 -8.18 -5.17
CA ILE A 59 -6.89 -8.34 -5.47
C ILE A 59 -7.13 -9.81 -5.79
N LEU A 60 -8.18 -10.40 -5.21
CA LEU A 60 -8.59 -11.76 -5.51
C LEU A 60 -9.10 -11.86 -6.96
N PRO A 61 -8.41 -12.60 -7.86
CA PRO A 61 -8.70 -12.57 -9.29
C PRO A 61 -10.01 -13.24 -9.68
N THR A 62 -10.56 -14.07 -8.80
CA THR A 62 -11.82 -14.80 -9.00
C THR A 62 -13.06 -14.06 -8.52
N LEU A 63 -12.91 -12.84 -7.97
CA LEU A 63 -14.05 -12.01 -7.57
C LEU A 63 -14.97 -11.73 -8.76
N ARG A 64 -16.28 -11.84 -8.52
CA ARG A 64 -17.35 -11.47 -9.43
C ARG A 64 -18.10 -10.25 -8.91
N GLN A 65 -18.82 -9.57 -9.77
CA GLN A 65 -19.61 -8.42 -9.35
C GLN A 65 -20.68 -8.80 -8.29
N ALA A 66 -21.21 -10.03 -8.36
CA ALA A 66 -22.16 -10.54 -7.37
C ALA A 66 -21.54 -10.76 -5.97
N ASP A 67 -20.23 -10.91 -5.88
CA ASP A 67 -19.49 -11.08 -4.63
C ASP A 67 -19.19 -9.75 -3.93
N LEU A 68 -19.63 -8.62 -4.52
CA LEU A 68 -19.37 -7.27 -4.02
C LEU A 68 -20.71 -6.53 -3.85
N GLY A 69 -20.79 -5.77 -2.75
CA GLY A 69 -22.00 -5.00 -2.42
C GLY A 69 -22.20 -4.93 -0.90
N PRO A 70 -23.29 -4.30 -0.44
CA PRO A 70 -23.50 -4.06 0.99
C PRO A 70 -23.51 -5.33 1.85
N GLY A 71 -23.96 -6.45 1.28
CA GLY A 71 -24.08 -7.74 1.99
C GLY A 71 -22.77 -8.40 2.36
N VAL A 72 -21.65 -8.03 1.71
CA VAL A 72 -20.32 -8.60 2.00
C VAL A 72 -19.51 -7.74 2.98
N MET A 73 -19.99 -6.53 3.28
CA MET A 73 -19.33 -5.67 4.25
C MET A 73 -19.41 -6.29 5.65
N THR A 74 -18.31 -6.19 6.38
CA THR A 74 -18.25 -6.60 7.77
C THR A 74 -19.19 -5.73 8.62
N ASP A 75 -20.07 -6.39 9.37
CA ASP A 75 -21.10 -5.71 10.15
C ASP A 75 -20.56 -5.15 11.46
N VAL A 76 -19.76 -4.09 11.37
CA VAL A 76 -19.27 -3.33 12.51
C VAL A 76 -19.65 -1.84 12.38
N PRO A 77 -19.86 -1.15 13.52
CA PRO A 77 -20.35 0.24 13.51
C PRO A 77 -19.46 1.19 12.67
N ARG A 78 -18.16 1.01 12.71
CA ARG A 78 -17.19 1.87 12.00
C ARG A 78 -17.39 1.83 10.46
N TYR A 79 -17.67 0.66 9.89
CA TYR A 79 -17.84 0.52 8.43
C TYR A 79 -19.20 1.02 7.95
N ARG A 80 -20.26 0.81 8.77
CA ARG A 80 -21.57 1.43 8.51
C ARG A 80 -21.48 2.96 8.54
N ALA A 81 -20.79 3.50 9.53
CA ALA A 81 -20.60 4.94 9.66
C ALA A 81 -19.75 5.51 8.52
N LEU A 82 -18.67 4.81 8.09
CA LEU A 82 -17.84 5.18 6.95
C LEU A 82 -18.64 5.25 5.65
N ASN A 83 -19.39 4.20 5.34
CA ASN A 83 -20.23 4.15 4.15
C ASN A 83 -21.27 5.29 4.15
N SER A 84 -21.95 5.48 5.29
CA SER A 84 -22.94 6.57 5.44
C SER A 84 -22.29 7.94 5.35
N GLY A 85 -21.09 8.13 5.89
CA GLY A 85 -20.33 9.38 5.81
C GLY A 85 -19.95 9.74 4.37
N LEU A 86 -19.42 8.80 3.62
CA LEU A 86 -19.08 9.01 2.21
C LEU A 86 -20.33 9.26 1.36
N ARG A 87 -21.42 8.52 1.60
CA ARG A 87 -22.70 8.73 0.89
C ARG A 87 -23.33 10.08 1.21
N ARG A 88 -23.15 10.63 2.41
CA ARG A 88 -23.58 11.98 2.77
C ARG A 88 -22.83 13.05 1.99
N LEU A 89 -21.54 12.87 1.74
CA LEU A 89 -20.72 13.81 0.97
C LEU A 89 -20.92 13.66 -0.54
N ARG A 90 -21.28 12.46 -1.01
CA ARG A 90 -21.55 12.16 -2.41
C ARG A 90 -22.81 11.32 -2.57
N GLN A 91 -23.85 11.92 -3.14
CA GLN A 91 -25.11 11.22 -3.42
C GLN A 91 -25.04 10.37 -4.71
N ASP A 92 -24.27 10.83 -5.71
CA ASP A 92 -24.05 10.10 -6.95
C ASP A 92 -23.30 8.77 -6.70
N PRO A 93 -23.53 7.73 -7.51
CA PRO A 93 -22.71 6.52 -7.46
C PRO A 93 -21.22 6.81 -7.66
N PHE A 94 -20.36 6.03 -6.99
CA PHE A 94 -18.94 6.02 -7.27
C PHE A 94 -18.71 5.45 -8.66
N ARG A 95 -18.04 6.20 -9.52
CA ARG A 95 -17.71 5.79 -10.88
C ARG A 95 -16.28 5.28 -10.93
N ILE A 96 -16.13 4.00 -11.19
CA ILE A 96 -14.84 3.34 -11.38
C ILE A 96 -14.58 3.25 -12.88
N ARG A 97 -13.49 3.88 -13.33
CA ARG A 97 -13.02 3.82 -14.72
C ARG A 97 -11.54 3.53 -14.70
N ILE A 98 -11.16 2.35 -15.14
CA ILE A 98 -9.77 1.92 -15.16
C ILE A 98 -9.45 1.45 -16.58
N ALA A 99 -8.53 2.16 -17.24
CA ALA A 99 -8.00 1.74 -18.52
C ALA A 99 -7.06 0.54 -18.33
N GLY A 100 -7.04 -0.38 -19.29
CA GLY A 100 -6.19 -1.55 -19.28
C GLY A 100 -6.31 -2.30 -20.59
N ALA A 101 -5.80 -3.53 -20.67
CA ALA A 101 -6.02 -4.39 -21.84
C ALA A 101 -7.51 -4.69 -22.04
N ASP A 102 -8.26 -4.86 -20.96
CA ASP A 102 -9.71 -4.98 -20.93
C ASP A 102 -10.26 -3.83 -20.07
N PRO A 103 -10.61 -2.65 -20.63
CA PRO A 103 -11.05 -1.51 -19.86
C PRO A 103 -12.25 -1.83 -18.99
N LEU A 104 -12.28 -1.32 -17.75
CA LEU A 104 -13.37 -1.48 -16.81
C LEU A 104 -14.12 -0.15 -16.61
N GLU A 105 -15.44 -0.19 -16.74
CA GLU A 105 -16.32 0.88 -16.30
C GLU A 105 -17.47 0.28 -15.50
N LEU A 106 -17.63 0.73 -14.25
CA LEU A 106 -18.74 0.34 -13.40
C LEU A 106 -19.12 1.47 -12.44
N ALA A 107 -20.28 1.34 -11.80
CA ALA A 107 -20.76 2.27 -10.80
C ALA A 107 -21.20 1.49 -9.55
N SER A 108 -20.81 1.99 -8.35
CA SER A 108 -21.22 1.44 -7.06
C SER A 108 -21.95 2.48 -6.23
N LYS A 109 -22.91 2.02 -5.43
CA LYS A 109 -23.64 2.87 -4.48
C LYS A 109 -23.10 2.77 -3.05
N ASP A 110 -22.06 1.98 -2.83
CA ASP A 110 -21.43 1.72 -1.53
C ASP A 110 -19.90 1.60 -1.69
N VAL A 111 -19.21 1.40 -0.59
CA VAL A 111 -17.75 1.30 -0.53
C VAL A 111 -17.22 -0.14 -0.59
N ALA A 112 -18.07 -1.15 -0.85
CA ALA A 112 -17.64 -2.55 -0.85
C ALA A 112 -16.53 -2.86 -1.86
N LEU A 113 -16.43 -2.06 -2.94
CA LEU A 113 -15.34 -2.19 -3.92
C LEU A 113 -13.97 -1.84 -3.33
N GLU A 114 -13.91 -0.97 -2.34
CA GLU A 114 -12.66 -0.67 -1.61
C GLU A 114 -12.14 -1.93 -0.92
N GLY A 115 -13.00 -2.69 -0.26
CA GLY A 115 -12.63 -3.93 0.41
C GLY A 115 -12.20 -5.08 -0.51
N ALA A 116 -12.20 -4.91 -1.84
CA ALA A 116 -11.53 -5.86 -2.74
C ALA A 116 -10.00 -5.71 -2.73
N ASN A 117 -9.48 -4.64 -2.14
CA ASN A 117 -8.05 -4.34 -2.11
C ASN A 117 -7.40 -4.88 -0.84
N SER A 118 -6.33 -5.66 -1.00
CA SER A 118 -5.49 -6.13 0.11
C SER A 118 -4.10 -5.53 -0.01
N SER A 119 -3.66 -4.85 1.04
CA SER A 119 -2.36 -4.16 1.08
C SER A 119 -1.41 -4.80 2.09
N PHE A 120 -0.15 -4.49 1.92
CA PHE A 120 0.89 -4.67 2.90
C PHE A 120 1.36 -3.29 3.35
N GLN A 121 1.14 -2.95 4.61
CA GLN A 121 1.47 -1.64 5.16
C GLN A 121 2.76 -1.73 5.98
N VAL A 122 3.61 -0.72 5.84
CA VAL A 122 4.86 -0.61 6.60
C VAL A 122 4.81 0.67 7.41
N HIS A 123 5.02 0.58 8.73
CA HIS A 123 5.07 1.72 9.62
C HIS A 123 6.52 1.97 10.05
N LEU A 124 7.02 3.16 9.81
CA LEU A 124 8.33 3.60 10.25
C LEU A 124 8.19 4.71 11.31
N ARG A 125 8.65 4.46 12.54
CA ARG A 125 8.74 5.50 13.56
C ARG A 125 9.86 6.45 13.20
N VAL A 126 9.58 7.75 13.27
CA VAL A 126 10.50 8.81 12.86
C VAL A 126 10.56 9.91 13.93
N ASP A 127 11.75 10.39 14.22
CA ASP A 127 11.91 11.55 15.07
C ASP A 127 11.24 12.78 14.44
N PRO A 128 10.51 13.62 15.21
CA PRO A 128 9.88 14.82 14.70
C PRO A 128 10.84 15.77 13.95
N ALA A 129 12.11 15.84 14.37
CA ALA A 129 13.13 16.67 13.71
C ALA A 129 13.48 16.16 12.30
N ASP A 130 13.39 14.86 12.08
CA ASP A 130 13.73 14.19 10.82
C ASP A 130 12.50 13.95 9.93
N PHE A 131 11.30 14.28 10.43
CA PHE A 131 10.06 13.87 9.80
C PHE A 131 9.92 14.38 8.37
N THR A 132 10.22 15.65 8.11
CA THR A 132 10.11 16.26 6.77
C THR A 132 10.99 15.54 5.75
N ARG A 133 12.26 15.35 6.07
CA ARG A 133 13.22 14.74 5.15
C ARG A 133 12.90 13.27 4.90
N THR A 134 12.49 12.54 5.93
CA THR A 134 12.13 11.12 5.81
C THR A 134 10.83 10.96 5.04
N TYR A 135 9.82 11.80 5.29
CA TYR A 135 8.55 11.76 4.56
C TYR A 135 8.73 12.04 3.07
N ASN A 136 9.49 13.07 2.70
CA ASN A 136 9.79 13.37 1.29
C ASN A 136 10.57 12.23 0.62
N ALA A 137 11.51 11.62 1.34
CA ALA A 137 12.26 10.46 0.85
C ALA A 137 11.33 9.27 0.59
N VAL A 138 10.39 8.97 1.49
CA VAL A 138 9.36 7.94 1.31
C VAL A 138 8.49 8.25 0.08
N GLN A 139 8.07 9.50 -0.10
CA GLN A 139 7.28 9.90 -1.27
C GLN A 139 8.02 9.61 -2.59
N LEU A 140 9.31 9.92 -2.67
CA LEU A 140 10.12 9.66 -3.86
C LEU A 140 10.38 8.15 -4.05
N ALA A 141 10.67 7.42 -2.97
CA ALA A 141 10.96 5.98 -3.02
C ALA A 141 9.74 5.14 -3.41
N THR A 142 8.52 5.63 -3.18
CA THR A 142 7.29 4.84 -3.36
C THR A 142 7.12 4.35 -4.80
N ALA A 143 7.40 5.17 -5.82
CA ALA A 143 7.17 4.80 -7.22
C ALA A 143 8.06 3.62 -7.70
N PRO A 144 9.40 3.63 -7.57
CA PRO A 144 10.23 2.51 -7.99
C PRO A 144 9.94 1.22 -7.19
N VAL A 145 9.62 1.35 -5.90
CA VAL A 145 9.28 0.18 -5.07
C VAL A 145 7.94 -0.41 -5.50
N LEU A 146 6.93 0.41 -5.75
CA LEU A 146 5.63 -0.06 -6.27
C LEU A 146 5.78 -0.75 -7.62
N ALA A 147 6.61 -0.22 -8.51
CA ALA A 147 6.84 -0.79 -9.84
C ALA A 147 7.36 -2.24 -9.81
N VAL A 148 8.21 -2.59 -8.85
CA VAL A 148 8.77 -3.95 -8.69
C VAL A 148 7.91 -4.86 -7.81
N SER A 149 6.85 -4.31 -7.18
CA SER A 149 6.03 -5.01 -6.19
C SER A 149 4.64 -5.40 -6.71
N GLY A 150 4.22 -4.98 -7.91
CA GLY A 150 2.87 -5.18 -8.43
C GLY A 150 2.34 -6.60 -8.28
N ASN A 151 1.10 -6.77 -7.74
CA ASN A 151 0.48 -8.07 -7.47
C ASN A 151 -1.06 -8.05 -7.60
N SER A 152 -1.62 -7.14 -8.41
CA SER A 152 -3.07 -7.05 -8.63
C SER A 152 -3.43 -6.71 -10.10
N PRO A 153 -3.09 -7.60 -11.08
CA PRO A 153 -3.24 -7.27 -12.49
C PRO A 153 -4.66 -7.45 -13.03
N THR A 154 -5.57 -8.03 -12.25
CA THR A 154 -6.93 -8.33 -12.67
C THR A 154 -7.95 -7.90 -11.63
N PHE A 155 -9.13 -7.47 -12.09
CA PHE A 155 -10.30 -7.22 -11.26
C PHE A 155 -11.60 -7.52 -12.05
N LEU A 156 -12.51 -8.30 -11.49
CA LEU A 156 -13.77 -8.72 -12.11
C LEU A 156 -13.57 -9.32 -13.53
N GLY A 157 -12.52 -10.09 -13.71
CA GLY A 157 -12.18 -10.70 -15.00
C GLY A 157 -11.48 -9.77 -16.00
N HIS A 158 -11.32 -8.48 -15.72
CA HIS A 158 -10.62 -7.52 -16.57
C HIS A 158 -9.11 -7.52 -16.29
N ARG A 159 -8.28 -7.48 -17.35
CA ARG A 159 -6.81 -7.27 -17.27
C ARG A 159 -6.54 -5.78 -17.26
N LEU A 160 -6.07 -5.26 -16.13
CA LEU A 160 -5.95 -3.83 -15.87
C LEU A 160 -4.48 -3.42 -15.64
N TRP A 161 -4.19 -2.69 -14.56
CA TRP A 161 -2.87 -2.20 -14.23
C TRP A 161 -2.02 -3.30 -13.59
N GLU A 162 -0.68 -3.13 -13.52
CA GLU A 162 0.17 -4.04 -12.74
C GLU A 162 -0.20 -4.01 -11.25
N GLU A 163 -0.66 -2.83 -10.78
CA GLU A 163 -1.18 -2.64 -9.44
C GLU A 163 -2.53 -1.91 -9.50
N THR A 164 -3.58 -2.65 -9.86
CA THR A 164 -4.95 -2.14 -10.05
C THR A 164 -5.54 -1.54 -8.77
N ARG A 165 -5.09 -1.99 -7.59
CA ARG A 165 -5.53 -1.46 -6.30
C ARG A 165 -5.42 0.06 -6.22
N ILE A 166 -4.38 0.64 -6.80
CA ILE A 166 -4.14 2.09 -6.73
C ILE A 166 -5.29 2.87 -7.39
N ALA A 167 -5.75 2.43 -8.54
CA ALA A 167 -6.90 3.06 -9.21
C ALA A 167 -8.22 2.69 -8.53
N LEU A 168 -8.41 1.40 -8.20
CA LEU A 168 -9.65 0.91 -7.62
C LEU A 168 -9.94 1.57 -6.29
N PHE A 169 -8.99 1.59 -5.36
CA PHE A 169 -9.13 2.24 -4.06
C PHE A 169 -9.50 3.72 -4.22
N LYS A 170 -8.75 4.46 -5.04
CA LYS A 170 -8.98 5.90 -5.27
C LYS A 170 -10.40 6.17 -5.77
N HIS A 171 -10.90 5.38 -6.70
CA HIS A 171 -12.23 5.57 -7.26
C HIS A 171 -13.36 5.12 -6.33
N SER A 172 -13.12 4.08 -5.52
CA SER A 172 -14.14 3.49 -4.63
C SER A 172 -14.52 4.38 -3.45
N VAL A 173 -13.65 5.34 -3.08
CA VAL A 173 -13.87 6.28 -1.98
C VAL A 173 -13.83 7.75 -2.42
N ASP A 174 -13.94 8.01 -3.72
CA ASP A 174 -13.87 9.36 -4.27
C ASP A 174 -15.16 10.15 -3.97
N GLU A 175 -15.09 11.03 -2.99
CA GLU A 175 -16.21 11.89 -2.55
C GLU A 175 -16.54 13.02 -3.53
N ARG A 176 -15.75 13.23 -4.59
CA ARG A 176 -15.94 14.29 -5.56
C ARG A 176 -17.08 13.95 -6.52
N GLY A 177 -18.25 14.57 -6.35
CA GLY A 177 -19.41 14.42 -7.23
C GLY A 177 -19.31 15.28 -8.49
N GLY A 178 -20.18 14.98 -9.48
CA GLY A 178 -20.24 15.75 -10.73
C GLY A 178 -20.70 17.22 -10.57
N HIS A 179 -21.26 17.59 -9.43
CA HIS A 179 -21.85 18.91 -9.15
C HIS A 179 -21.05 19.74 -8.15
N GLY A 180 -19.92 19.22 -7.63
CA GLY A 180 -19.05 19.90 -6.67
C GLY A 180 -18.00 20.79 -7.33
N PRO A 181 -17.26 21.62 -6.53
CA PRO A 181 -16.17 22.43 -7.04
C PRO A 181 -15.16 21.55 -7.77
N ARG A 182 -14.85 21.88 -9.02
CA ARG A 182 -13.91 21.12 -9.88
C ARG A 182 -12.48 20.99 -9.30
N ARG A 183 -12.16 21.73 -8.22
CA ARG A 183 -10.83 21.78 -7.58
C ARG A 183 -10.75 21.04 -6.25
N LYS A 184 -11.77 20.28 -5.85
CA LYS A 184 -11.69 19.51 -4.60
C LYS A 184 -10.64 18.40 -4.75
N LEU A 185 -9.72 18.32 -3.78
CA LEU A 185 -8.70 17.27 -3.77
C LEU A 185 -9.30 15.92 -3.38
N ALA A 186 -8.78 14.85 -3.96
CA ALA A 186 -9.18 13.50 -3.58
C ALA A 186 -8.64 13.14 -2.19
N ARG A 187 -9.43 12.45 -1.38
CA ARG A 187 -8.96 11.90 -0.11
C ARG A 187 -7.82 10.90 -0.29
N THR A 188 -7.83 10.19 -1.42
CA THR A 188 -6.79 9.22 -1.78
C THR A 188 -5.87 9.83 -2.81
N ALA A 189 -4.64 10.10 -2.43
CA ALA A 189 -3.60 10.66 -3.30
C ALA A 189 -2.21 10.36 -2.72
N LEU A 190 -1.15 10.56 -3.51
CA LEU A 190 0.22 10.52 -3.00
C LEU A 190 0.46 11.71 -2.05
N GLY A 191 -0.01 12.90 -2.42
CA GLY A 191 0.11 14.13 -1.64
C GLY A 191 -0.33 15.34 -2.45
N THR A 192 0.00 16.54 -1.96
CA THR A 192 -0.25 17.82 -2.61
C THR A 192 1.04 18.57 -2.93
N GLY A 193 2.18 18.09 -2.46
CA GLY A 193 3.49 18.70 -2.64
C GLY A 193 4.54 18.02 -1.76
N TRP A 194 5.79 18.47 -1.92
CA TRP A 194 6.85 18.13 -0.97
C TRP A 194 6.59 18.81 0.37
N LEU A 195 6.73 18.04 1.46
CA LEU A 195 6.55 18.52 2.83
C LEU A 195 7.65 19.52 3.18
N ARG A 196 7.29 20.61 3.88
CA ARG A 196 8.20 21.72 4.25
C ARG A 196 8.23 22.00 5.75
N GLY A 197 7.08 21.91 6.42
CA GLY A 197 6.87 22.36 7.79
C GLY A 197 6.67 21.25 8.84
N GLY A 198 7.14 20.02 8.58
CA GLY A 198 6.98 18.91 9.51
C GLY A 198 5.60 18.24 9.46
N ALA A 199 5.38 17.26 10.35
CA ALA A 199 4.15 16.47 10.36
C ALA A 199 2.87 17.31 10.54
N LEU A 200 2.96 18.43 11.27
CA LEU A 200 1.80 19.31 11.52
C LEU A 200 1.18 19.83 10.22
N GLU A 201 1.99 20.05 9.18
CA GLU A 201 1.50 20.47 7.85
C GLU A 201 0.50 19.46 7.29
N LEU A 202 0.78 18.16 7.39
CA LEU A 202 -0.10 17.08 6.90
C LEU A 202 -1.40 16.96 7.68
N PHE A 203 -1.36 17.14 8.99
CA PHE A 203 -2.57 17.17 9.82
C PHE A 203 -3.42 18.41 9.52
N THR A 204 -2.78 19.59 9.39
CA THR A 204 -3.44 20.83 9.01
C THR A 204 -4.07 20.74 7.63
N GLU A 205 -3.37 20.14 6.66
CA GLU A 205 -3.90 19.87 5.32
C GLU A 205 -5.15 19.00 5.37
N SER A 206 -5.14 17.93 6.15
CA SER A 206 -6.29 17.04 6.29
C SER A 206 -7.52 17.78 6.81
N VAL A 207 -7.35 18.60 7.85
CA VAL A 207 -8.45 19.37 8.44
C VAL A 207 -8.97 20.46 7.49
N ARG A 208 -8.08 21.14 6.76
CA ARG A 208 -8.47 22.26 5.87
C ARG A 208 -9.09 21.81 4.56
N LEU A 209 -8.68 20.67 4.02
CA LEU A 209 -9.06 20.25 2.67
C LEU A 209 -10.21 19.24 2.65
N HIS A 210 -10.48 18.55 3.76
CA HIS A 210 -11.46 17.49 3.80
C HIS A 210 -12.49 17.68 4.91
N GLN A 211 -13.76 17.53 4.58
CA GLN A 211 -14.84 17.54 5.58
C GLN A 211 -14.80 16.26 6.42
N PRO A 212 -15.16 16.29 7.73
CA PRO A 212 -15.25 15.11 8.55
C PRO A 212 -16.23 14.08 7.98
N LEU A 213 -15.76 12.85 7.80
CA LEU A 213 -16.64 11.72 7.45
C LEU A 213 -17.40 11.21 8.66
N LEU A 214 -16.72 11.16 9.80
CA LEU A 214 -17.21 10.67 11.07
C LEU A 214 -17.19 11.83 12.07
N PRO A 215 -18.26 12.66 12.12
CA PRO A 215 -18.31 13.82 13.02
C PRO A 215 -18.66 13.38 14.44
N VAL A 216 -17.79 12.56 15.04
CA VAL A 216 -17.87 12.14 16.43
C VAL A 216 -17.01 13.09 17.26
N LEU A 217 -17.61 13.71 18.25
CA LEU A 217 -16.88 14.53 19.22
C LEU A 217 -16.59 13.67 20.45
N GLY A 218 -15.38 13.75 20.97
CA GLY A 218 -15.03 13.22 22.28
C GLY A 218 -15.81 13.93 23.40
N GLY A 219 -15.73 13.39 24.61
CA GLY A 219 -16.34 14.03 25.79
C GLY A 219 -15.79 15.45 26.03
N PRO A 220 -16.39 16.22 26.94
CA PRO A 220 -16.10 17.62 27.13
C PRO A 220 -14.64 17.87 27.55
N GLY A 221 -13.93 18.55 26.68
CA GLY A 221 -12.66 19.21 26.97
C GLY A 221 -11.41 18.40 26.63
N LEU A 222 -10.43 19.09 26.03
CA LEU A 222 -9.02 18.73 26.21
C LEU A 222 -8.81 18.58 27.73
N PRO A 223 -8.10 17.54 28.21
CA PRO A 223 -7.76 17.45 29.62
C PRO A 223 -6.96 18.71 30.00
N THR A 224 -7.61 19.67 30.64
CA THR A 224 -6.98 20.84 31.26
C THR A 224 -6.23 20.36 32.50
N GLY A 225 -5.24 19.51 32.33
CA GLY A 225 -4.52 18.89 33.43
C GLY A 225 -3.77 17.62 33.06
N SER A 226 -3.43 17.43 31.77
CA SER A 226 -2.43 16.42 31.41
C SER A 226 -1.13 16.80 32.13
N SER A 227 -0.68 15.92 33.04
CA SER A 227 0.66 16.05 33.59
C SER A 227 1.61 16.20 32.41
N GLU A 228 2.65 17.04 32.52
CA GLU A 228 3.66 17.32 31.47
C GLU A 228 4.30 16.04 30.88
N ARG A 229 3.94 14.87 31.37
CA ARG A 229 4.45 13.55 30.97
C ARG A 229 3.52 12.74 30.06
N GLN A 230 2.29 13.17 29.80
CA GLN A 230 1.33 12.38 29.02
C GLN A 230 0.94 13.09 27.73
N ALA A 231 1.26 12.45 26.59
CA ALA A 231 0.90 12.98 25.29
C ALA A 231 -0.63 13.05 25.13
N PRO A 232 -1.20 14.15 24.57
CA PRO A 232 -2.62 14.30 24.41
C PRO A 232 -3.18 13.23 23.45
N PRO A 233 -4.38 12.68 23.68
CA PRO A 233 -4.94 11.62 22.85
C PRO A 233 -5.31 12.10 21.42
N LEU A 234 -5.74 13.36 21.24
CA LEU A 234 -6.14 13.98 19.98
C LEU A 234 -7.11 13.11 19.15
N ASP A 235 -8.11 12.50 19.80
CA ASP A 235 -8.95 11.46 19.22
C ASP A 235 -9.73 11.95 17.99
N GLU A 236 -10.28 13.17 18.01
CA GLU A 236 -10.98 13.74 16.85
C GLU A 236 -10.05 13.98 15.66
N LEU A 237 -8.83 14.47 15.92
CA LEU A 237 -7.83 14.67 14.88
C LEU A 237 -7.40 13.34 14.28
N ARG A 238 -7.12 12.34 15.11
CA ARG A 238 -6.75 10.99 14.68
C ARG A 238 -7.87 10.32 13.89
N LEU A 239 -9.11 10.44 14.35
CA LEU A 239 -10.28 9.91 13.66
C LEU A 239 -10.46 10.59 12.30
N HIS A 240 -10.39 11.93 12.24
CA HIS A 240 -10.51 12.68 11.00
C HIS A 240 -9.38 12.33 10.02
N HIS A 241 -8.13 12.41 10.47
CA HIS A 241 -6.96 12.09 9.65
C HIS A 241 -6.96 10.61 9.19
N GLY A 242 -7.49 9.69 9.98
CA GLY A 242 -7.73 8.30 9.64
C GLY A 242 -8.67 8.08 8.46
N THR A 243 -9.50 9.08 8.11
CA THR A 243 -10.40 9.07 6.95
C THR A 243 -9.84 9.79 5.72
N VAL A 244 -8.60 10.24 5.75
CA VAL A 244 -7.86 10.82 4.61
C VAL A 244 -6.77 9.83 4.21
N TRP A 245 -6.99 9.11 3.11
CA TRP A 245 -6.18 7.97 2.71
C TRP A 245 -5.03 8.38 1.78
N ARG A 246 -4.04 9.10 2.32
CA ARG A 246 -2.78 9.31 1.60
C ARG A 246 -2.03 7.99 1.46
N TRP A 247 -1.36 7.77 0.33
CA TRP A 247 -0.55 6.55 0.12
C TRP A 247 0.64 6.46 1.08
N ASN A 248 1.16 7.62 1.52
CA ASN A 248 2.02 7.72 2.68
C ASN A 248 1.34 8.67 3.68
N ARG A 249 1.10 8.21 4.89
CA ARG A 249 0.30 8.94 5.88
C ARG A 249 1.11 9.19 7.15
N ALA A 250 1.05 10.42 7.68
CA ALA A 250 1.55 10.70 9.01
C ALA A 250 0.63 10.07 10.05
N ILE A 251 1.17 9.38 11.03
CA ILE A 251 0.43 8.84 12.17
C ILE A 251 0.98 9.47 13.44
N TYR A 252 0.11 10.07 14.22
CA TYR A 252 0.37 10.43 15.61
C TYR A 252 -0.19 9.33 16.51
N ASP A 253 0.64 8.85 17.43
CA ASP A 253 0.25 7.85 18.43
C ASP A 253 0.60 8.39 19.82
N PRO A 254 -0.38 8.55 20.72
CA PRO A 254 -0.14 9.07 22.08
C PRO A 254 0.58 8.08 23.00
N ALA A 255 0.68 6.80 22.62
CA ALA A 255 1.38 5.80 23.40
C ALA A 255 2.87 6.14 23.56
N SER A 256 3.49 5.69 24.66
CA SER A 256 4.91 5.89 24.96
C SER A 256 5.35 7.36 24.93
N ALA A 257 4.57 8.23 25.59
CA ALA A 257 4.77 9.69 25.64
C ALA A 257 4.62 10.41 24.30
N GLY A 258 3.97 9.80 23.34
CA GLY A 258 3.70 10.33 22.01
C GLY A 258 4.83 10.07 21.01
N HIS A 259 4.45 9.68 19.81
CA HIS A 259 5.41 9.52 18.72
C HIS A 259 4.78 9.70 17.34
N LEU A 260 5.59 9.94 16.34
CA LEU A 260 5.21 10.02 14.94
C LEU A 260 5.68 8.77 14.18
N ARG A 261 4.84 8.32 13.25
CA ARG A 261 5.17 7.27 12.28
C ARG A 261 4.79 7.73 10.87
N ILE A 262 5.50 7.21 9.88
CA ILE A 262 5.06 7.25 8.49
C ILE A 262 4.48 5.88 8.16
N GLU A 263 3.22 5.85 7.79
CA GLU A 263 2.51 4.67 7.32
C GLU A 263 2.57 4.62 5.80
N MET A 264 3.31 3.68 5.26
CA MET A 264 3.49 3.44 3.82
C MET A 264 2.48 2.38 3.35
N ARG A 265 1.48 2.76 2.54
CA ARG A 265 0.27 1.98 2.25
C ARG A 265 0.18 1.46 0.83
N ALA A 266 1.11 1.86 -0.04
CA ALA A 266 1.01 1.60 -1.47
C ALA A 266 1.27 0.13 -1.85
N LEU A 267 2.01 -0.63 -1.03
CA LEU A 267 2.42 -1.98 -1.36
C LEU A 267 1.26 -2.98 -1.33
N PRO A 268 1.18 -3.92 -2.29
CA PRO A 268 0.20 -4.99 -2.26
C PRO A 268 0.53 -6.06 -1.22
N SER A 269 -0.48 -6.80 -0.80
CA SER A 269 -0.29 -8.08 -0.10
C SER A 269 0.34 -9.11 -1.04
N GLY A 270 1.26 -9.91 -0.53
CA GLY A 270 1.89 -11.04 -1.21
C GLY A 270 2.99 -10.68 -2.23
N PRO A 271 3.34 -11.63 -3.11
CA PRO A 271 2.83 -13.01 -3.22
C PRO A 271 3.17 -13.93 -2.06
N THR A 272 4.34 -13.75 -1.43
CA THR A 272 4.80 -14.51 -0.25
C THR A 272 5.32 -13.58 0.83
N VAL A 273 5.54 -14.09 2.03
CA VAL A 273 6.12 -13.31 3.13
C VAL A 273 7.51 -12.76 2.75
N ILE A 274 8.34 -13.58 2.09
CA ILE A 274 9.67 -13.12 1.66
C ILE A 274 9.59 -12.00 0.62
N ASP A 275 8.60 -12.03 -0.27
CA ASP A 275 8.36 -10.97 -1.25
C ASP A 275 7.94 -9.67 -0.56
N MET A 276 7.03 -9.73 0.42
CA MET A 276 6.60 -8.56 1.21
C MET A 276 7.75 -7.96 2.02
N LEU A 277 8.55 -8.80 2.70
CA LEU A 277 9.70 -8.33 3.47
C LEU A 277 10.78 -7.72 2.58
N ALA A 278 11.00 -8.26 1.38
CA ALA A 278 11.90 -7.67 0.40
C ALA A 278 11.41 -6.28 -0.06
N ASN A 279 10.10 -6.14 -0.30
CA ASN A 279 9.48 -4.84 -0.63
C ASN A 279 9.66 -3.84 0.51
N ALA A 280 9.43 -4.25 1.77
CA ALA A 280 9.63 -3.41 2.94
C ALA A 280 11.10 -3.00 3.11
N ALA A 281 12.03 -3.93 2.99
CA ALA A 281 13.47 -3.67 3.10
C ALA A 281 13.94 -2.67 2.03
N PHE A 282 13.47 -2.84 0.78
CA PHE A 282 13.79 -1.91 -0.30
C PHE A 282 13.21 -0.52 -0.06
N LEU A 283 11.94 -0.43 0.36
CA LEU A 283 11.28 0.85 0.65
C LEU A 283 11.94 1.57 1.82
N ILE A 284 12.14 0.89 2.95
CA ILE A 284 12.76 1.48 4.14
C ILE A 284 14.21 1.90 3.84
N GLY A 285 15.01 0.98 3.28
CA GLY A 285 16.43 1.24 3.02
C GLY A 285 16.62 2.40 2.05
N LEU A 286 15.87 2.43 0.95
CA LEU A 286 15.93 3.53 -0.01
C LEU A 286 15.47 4.85 0.61
N SER A 287 14.41 4.84 1.41
CA SER A 287 13.90 6.04 2.09
C SER A 287 14.90 6.60 3.09
N LEU A 288 15.54 5.75 3.88
CA LEU A 288 16.55 6.18 4.86
C LEU A 288 17.81 6.73 4.17
N TRP A 289 18.28 6.06 3.12
CA TRP A 289 19.40 6.57 2.34
C TRP A 289 19.07 7.95 1.72
N LEU A 290 17.90 8.11 1.08
CA LEU A 290 17.46 9.39 0.52
C LEU A 290 17.30 10.48 1.60
N ALA A 291 16.80 10.11 2.78
CA ALA A 291 16.68 11.04 3.92
C ALA A 291 18.04 11.54 4.43
N GLY A 292 19.08 10.72 4.33
CA GLY A 292 20.45 11.09 4.67
C GLY A 292 21.15 11.98 3.65
N GLN A 293 20.62 12.10 2.41
CA GLN A 293 21.20 12.93 1.36
C GLN A 293 20.76 14.40 1.49
N ASP A 294 21.53 15.31 0.85
CA ASP A 294 21.07 16.69 0.64
C ASP A 294 19.84 16.67 -0.26
N GLN A 295 18.68 17.06 0.29
CA GLN A 295 17.38 16.98 -0.41
C GLN A 295 17.15 18.12 -1.41
N GLN A 296 18.17 18.68 -2.00
CA GLN A 296 18.04 19.67 -3.10
C GLN A 296 17.24 19.11 -4.28
N TRP A 297 17.14 17.78 -4.41
CA TRP A 297 16.30 17.14 -5.41
C TRP A 297 14.80 17.49 -5.27
N THR A 298 14.32 17.92 -4.10
CA THR A 298 12.93 18.41 -3.94
C THR A 298 12.68 19.71 -4.69
N TYR A 299 13.72 20.48 -4.99
CA TYR A 299 13.64 21.67 -5.83
C TYR A 299 13.77 21.32 -7.32
N ALA A 300 14.63 20.36 -7.64
CA ALA A 300 14.86 19.93 -9.01
C ALA A 300 13.68 19.13 -9.58
N LEU A 301 13.08 18.24 -8.80
CA LEU A 301 11.97 17.39 -9.21
C LEU A 301 10.64 17.96 -8.73
N PRO A 302 9.81 18.56 -9.59
CA PRO A 302 8.45 18.96 -9.23
C PRO A 302 7.66 17.77 -8.69
N PHE A 303 6.88 17.99 -7.61
CA PHE A 303 6.10 16.93 -6.96
C PHE A 303 5.15 16.23 -7.93
N GLU A 304 4.58 16.96 -8.87
CA GLU A 304 3.69 16.43 -9.91
C GLU A 304 4.36 15.34 -10.76
N ARG A 305 5.68 15.42 -10.95
CA ARG A 305 6.43 14.35 -11.64
C ARG A 305 6.58 13.09 -10.77
N ALA A 306 6.73 13.26 -9.47
CA ALA A 306 6.75 12.14 -8.53
C ALA A 306 5.35 11.49 -8.43
N ASP A 307 4.29 12.29 -8.31
CA ASP A 307 2.90 11.82 -8.33
C ASP A 307 2.56 11.11 -9.64
N HIS A 308 2.91 11.70 -10.78
CA HIS A 308 2.76 11.05 -12.10
C HIS A 308 3.52 9.73 -12.16
N GLY A 309 4.78 9.70 -11.71
CA GLY A 309 5.61 8.50 -11.64
C GLY A 309 4.97 7.39 -10.80
N PHE A 310 4.35 7.73 -9.68
CA PHE A 310 3.63 6.80 -8.83
C PHE A 310 2.48 6.10 -9.58
N TYR A 311 1.62 6.85 -10.29
CA TYR A 311 0.55 6.24 -11.09
C TYR A 311 1.08 5.47 -12.30
N ARG A 312 2.17 5.93 -12.93
CA ARG A 312 2.81 5.17 -14.02
C ARG A 312 3.42 3.86 -13.52
N ALA A 313 4.03 3.85 -12.33
CA ALA A 313 4.52 2.63 -11.68
C ALA A 313 3.38 1.64 -11.41
N ALA A 314 2.25 2.11 -10.87
CA ALA A 314 1.07 1.27 -10.67
C ALA A 314 0.51 0.71 -11.98
N GLN A 315 0.51 1.51 -13.06
CA GLN A 315 -0.07 1.14 -14.34
C GLN A 315 0.81 0.17 -15.13
N HIS A 316 2.13 0.38 -15.14
CA HIS A 316 3.05 -0.29 -16.05
C HIS A 316 4.15 -1.12 -15.34
N GLY A 317 4.20 -1.11 -14.00
CA GLY A 317 5.21 -1.85 -13.25
C GLY A 317 6.62 -1.52 -13.69
N LEU A 318 7.43 -2.55 -13.90
CA LEU A 318 8.84 -2.42 -14.29
C LEU A 318 9.07 -1.75 -15.66
N SER A 319 8.07 -1.71 -16.54
CA SER A 319 8.16 -1.00 -17.83
C SER A 319 7.84 0.50 -17.74
N ALA A 320 7.36 0.99 -16.59
CA ALA A 320 7.06 2.41 -16.37
C ALA A 320 8.29 3.28 -16.61
N GLN A 321 8.10 4.43 -17.26
CA GLN A 321 9.13 5.46 -17.37
C GLN A 321 9.01 6.41 -16.17
N LEU A 322 10.05 6.46 -15.33
CA LEU A 322 10.07 7.23 -14.10
C LEU A 322 11.08 8.39 -14.22
N SER A 323 10.65 9.57 -13.82
CA SER A 323 11.53 10.72 -13.63
C SER A 323 12.26 10.60 -12.31
N TRP A 324 13.60 10.74 -12.33
CA TRP A 324 14.44 10.60 -11.14
C TRP A 324 15.51 11.70 -11.10
N PRO A 325 15.84 12.25 -9.92
CA PRO A 325 16.92 13.20 -9.79
C PRO A 325 18.24 12.59 -10.28
N ALA A 326 18.98 13.30 -11.12
CA ALA A 326 20.32 12.93 -11.50
C ALA A 326 21.31 13.72 -10.62
N GLY A 327 22.31 13.09 -10.06
CA GLY A 327 23.25 13.58 -9.05
C GLY A 327 23.81 15.02 -9.15
N HIS A 328 23.40 15.84 -10.12
CA HIS A 328 23.69 17.27 -10.25
C HIS A 328 22.41 18.08 -10.03
N ARG A 329 22.54 19.26 -9.41
CA ARG A 329 21.50 20.05 -8.75
C ARG A 329 20.20 20.30 -9.54
N ASP A 330 20.19 20.25 -10.87
CA ASP A 330 19.01 20.61 -11.68
C ASP A 330 18.69 19.60 -12.78
N GLN A 331 19.25 18.39 -12.72
CA GLN A 331 19.05 17.40 -13.78
C GLN A 331 18.06 16.33 -13.34
N ILE A 332 17.05 16.13 -14.17
CA ILE A 332 16.11 15.01 -14.09
C ILE A 332 16.41 14.06 -15.25
N ARG A 333 16.58 12.79 -14.96
CA ARG A 333 16.64 11.73 -15.96
C ARG A 333 15.35 10.93 -15.97
N THR A 334 14.99 10.38 -17.11
CA THR A 334 13.85 9.47 -17.25
C THR A 334 14.37 8.12 -17.72
N LEU A 335 14.00 7.06 -17.03
CA LEU A 335 14.43 5.70 -17.36
C LEU A 335 13.35 4.69 -16.97
N SER A 336 13.45 3.45 -17.48
CA SER A 336 12.53 2.39 -17.09
C SER A 336 12.67 2.08 -15.59
N ALA A 337 11.55 1.75 -14.95
CA ALA A 337 11.56 1.38 -13.54
C ALA A 337 12.48 0.19 -13.26
N ALA A 338 12.56 -0.79 -14.17
CA ALA A 338 13.48 -1.93 -14.03
C ALA A 338 14.95 -1.47 -13.90
N LYS A 339 15.38 -0.56 -14.78
CA LYS A 339 16.74 -0.01 -14.73
C LYS A 339 16.95 0.84 -13.47
N LEU A 340 15.98 1.69 -13.15
CA LEU A 340 16.04 2.52 -11.94
C LEU A 340 16.15 1.67 -10.68
N VAL A 341 15.32 0.63 -10.53
CA VAL A 341 15.36 -0.29 -9.37
C VAL A 341 16.74 -0.92 -9.24
N ALA A 342 17.31 -1.43 -10.35
CA ALA A 342 18.66 -2.03 -10.33
C ALA A 342 19.73 -1.04 -9.84
N GLU A 343 19.66 0.23 -10.27
CA GLU A 343 20.57 1.28 -9.81
C GLU A 343 20.37 1.70 -8.36
N LEU A 344 19.14 1.55 -7.80
CA LEU A 344 18.79 1.99 -6.44
C LEU A 344 19.01 0.94 -5.37
N VAL A 345 19.15 -0.34 -5.73
CA VAL A 345 19.40 -1.44 -4.75
C VAL A 345 20.65 -1.17 -3.88
N PRO A 346 21.82 -0.74 -4.42
CA PRO A 346 22.97 -0.42 -3.58
C PRO A 346 22.71 0.71 -2.58
N ALA A 347 21.95 1.74 -2.97
CA ALA A 347 21.56 2.84 -2.10
C ALA A 347 20.63 2.36 -0.97
N ALA A 348 19.66 1.53 -1.27
CA ALA A 348 18.80 0.92 -0.27
C ALA A 348 19.57 0.03 0.71
N ARG A 349 20.55 -0.74 0.21
CA ARG A 349 21.47 -1.52 1.05
C ARG A 349 22.20 -0.62 2.05
N GLN A 350 22.79 0.45 1.55
CA GLN A 350 23.49 1.41 2.41
C GLN A 350 22.57 1.96 3.50
N GLY A 351 21.37 2.42 3.16
CA GLY A 351 20.41 2.93 4.15
C GLY A 351 20.01 1.91 5.22
N LEU A 352 19.87 0.62 4.85
CA LEU A 352 19.62 -0.45 5.83
C LEU A 352 20.83 -0.67 6.76
N LEU A 353 22.04 -0.67 6.22
CA LEU A 353 23.25 -0.86 7.04
C LEU A 353 23.48 0.30 8.01
N GLU A 354 23.27 1.54 7.55
CA GLU A 354 23.36 2.73 8.39
C GLU A 354 22.32 2.75 9.52
N ALA A 355 21.16 2.15 9.29
CA ALA A 355 20.15 1.94 10.33
C ALA A 355 20.48 0.78 11.30
N GLY A 356 21.54 0.03 11.05
CA GLY A 356 21.99 -1.08 11.91
C GLY A 356 21.42 -2.45 11.54
N VAL A 357 20.79 -2.61 10.38
CA VAL A 357 20.33 -3.92 9.88
C VAL A 357 21.55 -4.76 9.49
N ALA A 358 21.54 -6.04 9.87
CA ALA A 358 22.62 -6.97 9.55
C ALA A 358 22.81 -7.13 8.03
N ALA A 359 24.05 -7.04 7.56
CA ALA A 359 24.37 -7.07 6.13
C ALA A 359 23.80 -8.32 5.42
N ALA A 360 23.95 -9.48 6.02
CA ALA A 360 23.42 -10.73 5.45
C ALA A 360 21.90 -10.73 5.27
N GLU A 361 21.15 -10.05 6.14
CA GLU A 361 19.70 -9.89 5.99
C GLU A 361 19.34 -8.91 4.87
N ALA A 362 19.99 -7.75 4.85
CA ALA A 362 19.81 -6.75 3.80
C ALA A 362 20.13 -7.36 2.42
N ASP A 363 21.25 -8.05 2.29
CA ASP A 363 21.68 -8.68 1.04
C ASP A 363 20.68 -9.73 0.56
N ARG A 364 20.21 -10.60 1.46
CA ARG A 364 19.23 -11.65 1.14
C ARG A 364 17.91 -11.05 0.61
N LEU A 365 17.40 -10.01 1.25
CA LEU A 365 16.12 -9.40 0.86
C LEU A 365 16.25 -8.57 -0.43
N LEU A 366 17.32 -7.79 -0.55
CA LEU A 366 17.55 -6.97 -1.74
C LEU A 366 17.91 -7.81 -2.97
N ALA A 367 18.48 -9.01 -2.79
CA ALA A 367 18.66 -9.97 -3.89
C ALA A 367 17.33 -10.38 -4.53
N VAL A 368 16.24 -10.50 -3.77
CA VAL A 368 14.88 -10.77 -4.29
C VAL A 368 14.42 -9.63 -5.20
N ILE A 369 14.65 -8.37 -4.78
CA ILE A 369 14.32 -7.18 -5.60
C ILE A 369 15.13 -7.16 -6.89
N SER A 370 16.45 -7.37 -6.81
CA SER A 370 17.33 -7.42 -7.97
C SER A 370 16.91 -8.51 -8.96
N ALA A 371 16.59 -9.71 -8.46
CA ALA A 371 16.16 -10.82 -9.31
C ALA A 371 14.81 -10.56 -9.99
N ARG A 372 13.85 -9.92 -9.29
CA ARG A 372 12.58 -9.49 -9.91
C ARG A 372 12.79 -8.43 -10.98
N ALA A 373 13.64 -7.43 -10.73
CA ALA A 373 13.95 -6.39 -11.72
C ALA A 373 14.65 -6.95 -12.96
N ALA A 374 15.56 -7.94 -12.77
CA ALA A 374 16.30 -8.57 -13.86
C ALA A 374 15.42 -9.53 -14.68
N SER A 375 14.59 -10.35 -14.04
CA SER A 375 13.71 -11.32 -14.72
C SER A 375 12.44 -10.67 -15.29
N GLY A 376 12.03 -9.50 -14.77
CA GLY A 376 10.73 -8.91 -15.06
C GLY A 376 9.55 -9.63 -14.37
N GLN A 377 9.80 -10.68 -13.60
CA GLN A 377 8.75 -11.52 -12.99
C GLN A 377 8.33 -10.99 -11.63
N THR A 378 7.40 -10.04 -11.62
CA THR A 378 6.62 -9.61 -10.45
C THR A 378 5.42 -10.52 -10.24
N GLY A 379 4.70 -10.37 -9.11
CA GLY A 379 3.43 -11.07 -8.89
C GLY A 379 2.41 -10.81 -10.00
N ALA A 380 2.32 -9.58 -10.48
CA ALA A 380 1.43 -9.20 -11.57
C ALA A 380 1.87 -9.83 -12.92
N ALA A 381 3.15 -9.77 -13.24
CA ALA A 381 3.68 -10.35 -14.48
C ALA A 381 3.45 -11.87 -14.51
N TRP A 382 3.70 -12.58 -13.39
CA TRP A 382 3.43 -14.01 -13.27
C TRP A 382 1.95 -14.35 -13.46
N GLN A 383 1.04 -13.60 -12.80
CA GLN A 383 -0.40 -13.78 -12.95
C GLN A 383 -0.85 -13.58 -14.40
N ARG A 384 -0.37 -12.53 -15.08
CA ARG A 384 -0.70 -12.26 -16.49
C ARG A 384 -0.26 -13.39 -17.42
N SER A 385 0.99 -13.82 -17.29
CA SER A 385 1.55 -14.90 -18.12
C SER A 385 0.83 -16.22 -17.91
N THR A 386 0.54 -16.55 -16.64
CA THR A 386 -0.17 -17.80 -16.30
C THR A 386 -1.63 -17.74 -16.75
N LEU A 387 -2.29 -16.58 -16.62
CA LEU A 387 -3.66 -16.38 -17.12
C LEU A 387 -3.71 -16.55 -18.66
N ALA A 388 -2.80 -15.91 -19.37
CA ALA A 388 -2.75 -16.00 -20.84
C ALA A 388 -2.56 -17.45 -21.32
N ALA A 389 -1.70 -18.23 -20.66
CA ALA A 389 -1.54 -19.66 -20.97
C ALA A 389 -2.80 -20.48 -20.66
N ALA A 390 -3.49 -20.16 -19.55
CA ALA A 390 -4.74 -20.84 -19.19
C ALA A 390 -5.89 -20.49 -20.15
N GLU A 391 -5.95 -19.27 -20.68
CA GLU A 391 -6.97 -18.82 -21.67
C GLU A 391 -6.87 -19.55 -23.01
N GLN A 392 -5.72 -20.10 -23.36
CA GLN A 392 -5.59 -20.93 -24.58
C GLN A 392 -6.42 -22.21 -24.52
N ARG A 393 -6.77 -22.68 -23.32
CA ARG A 393 -7.46 -23.96 -23.08
C ARG A 393 -8.82 -23.81 -22.41
N HIS A 394 -9.10 -22.65 -21.83
CA HIS A 394 -10.29 -22.41 -21.01
C HIS A 394 -10.90 -21.03 -21.31
N GLY A 395 -12.22 -20.90 -21.10
CA GLY A 395 -12.83 -19.57 -21.02
C GLY A 395 -12.34 -18.78 -19.81
N ARG A 396 -12.49 -17.45 -19.84
CA ARG A 396 -11.94 -16.49 -18.89
C ARG A 396 -12.13 -16.89 -17.41
N ASP A 397 -13.34 -17.17 -16.98
CA ASP A 397 -13.62 -17.49 -15.56
C ASP A 397 -12.88 -18.76 -15.10
N ARG A 398 -12.84 -19.76 -15.97
CA ARG A 398 -12.10 -20.99 -15.66
C ARG A 398 -10.60 -20.77 -15.69
N ALA A 399 -10.09 -19.96 -16.61
CA ALA A 399 -8.68 -19.60 -16.69
C ALA A 399 -8.21 -18.83 -15.45
N LEU A 400 -9.03 -17.90 -14.94
CA LEU A 400 -8.76 -17.21 -13.68
C LEU A 400 -8.69 -18.17 -12.49
N ALA A 401 -9.62 -19.13 -12.40
CA ALA A 401 -9.60 -20.14 -11.34
C ALA A 401 -8.34 -21.04 -11.42
N VAL A 402 -7.97 -21.49 -12.63
CA VAL A 402 -6.75 -22.30 -12.86
C VAL A 402 -5.49 -21.50 -12.50
N MET A 403 -5.40 -20.26 -12.94
CA MET A 403 -4.28 -19.37 -12.60
C MET A 403 -4.18 -19.18 -11.08
N PHE A 404 -5.30 -18.91 -10.41
CA PHE A 404 -5.33 -18.67 -8.97
C PHE A 404 -4.99 -19.94 -8.16
N ASP A 405 -5.49 -21.10 -8.54
CA ASP A 405 -5.08 -22.37 -7.90
C ASP A 405 -3.58 -22.62 -8.03
N ARG A 406 -2.99 -22.27 -9.16
CA ARG A 406 -1.54 -22.37 -9.35
C ARG A 406 -0.80 -21.34 -8.51
N TYR A 407 -1.33 -20.11 -8.42
CA TYR A 407 -0.79 -19.06 -7.56
C TYR A 407 -0.68 -19.53 -6.11
N LEU A 408 -1.75 -20.11 -5.57
CA LEU A 408 -1.77 -20.60 -4.19
C LEU A 408 -0.75 -21.73 -3.97
N ARG A 409 -0.65 -22.70 -4.90
CA ARG A 409 0.38 -23.76 -4.80
C ARG A 409 1.80 -23.21 -4.83
N CYS A 410 2.07 -22.18 -5.63
CA CYS A 410 3.38 -21.54 -5.65
C CYS A 410 3.62 -20.73 -4.36
N ALA A 411 2.62 -20.02 -3.87
CA ALA A 411 2.71 -19.25 -2.62
C ALA A 411 2.97 -20.15 -1.41
N ASP A 412 2.35 -21.32 -1.35
CA ASP A 412 2.55 -22.34 -0.29
C ASP A 412 4.00 -22.83 -0.20
N THR A 413 4.81 -22.68 -1.26
CA THR A 413 6.25 -22.99 -1.20
C THR A 413 7.06 -22.00 -0.37
N GLY A 414 6.53 -20.83 -0.08
CA GLY A 414 7.25 -19.71 0.56
C GLY A 414 8.39 -19.11 -0.27
N LEU A 415 8.62 -19.62 -1.49
CA LEU A 415 9.68 -19.12 -2.37
C LEU A 415 9.30 -17.80 -3.05
N PRO A 416 10.25 -16.89 -3.30
CA PRO A 416 9.98 -15.62 -3.92
C PRO A 416 9.47 -15.76 -5.36
N VAL A 417 8.55 -14.90 -5.76
CA VAL A 417 7.78 -15.00 -7.02
C VAL A 417 8.64 -15.07 -8.28
N HIS A 418 9.82 -14.46 -8.29
CA HIS A 418 10.72 -14.52 -9.46
C HIS A 418 11.25 -15.93 -9.75
N THR A 419 11.12 -16.87 -8.82
CA THR A 419 11.50 -18.27 -8.98
C THR A 419 10.33 -19.17 -9.39
N TRP A 420 9.11 -18.64 -9.42
CA TRP A 420 7.94 -19.44 -9.72
C TRP A 420 7.92 -19.88 -11.19
N PRO A 421 7.59 -21.14 -11.50
CA PRO A 421 7.53 -21.59 -12.87
C PRO A 421 6.36 -20.92 -13.62
N VAL A 422 6.66 -20.32 -14.77
CA VAL A 422 5.63 -19.80 -15.67
C VAL A 422 5.04 -20.98 -16.45
N ALA A 423 3.71 -20.95 -16.70
CA ALA A 423 3.06 -21.96 -17.52
C ALA A 423 3.55 -21.83 -18.96
N SER A 424 4.05 -22.93 -19.51
CA SER A 424 4.28 -23.13 -20.95
C SER A 424 2.98 -23.57 -21.62
#